data_3e04bec3f4f512dfd9fe2f5c18f3630d
#
_entry.id   3e04bec3f4f512dfd9fe2f5c18f3630d
#
_cell.length_a   1.000
_cell.length_b   1.000
_cell.length_c   1.000
_cell.angle_alpha   90.00
_cell.angle_beta   90.00
_cell.angle_gamma   90.00
#
_symmetry.space_group_name_H-M   'P 1'
#
loop_
_entity.id
_entity.type
_entity.pdbx_description
1 polymer ?
#
loop_
_entity_poly.entity_id
_entity_poly.type
_entity_poly.pdbx_seq_one_letter_code
_entity_poly.pdbx_strand_id
1 'polypeptide(L)'
;EAFNFGPDKSSNKTVKELIEGLSLRWGFNDVSESYSVNQTDEFHEAGLLQLDCSKAKEKIDWLPNLSFDQMINFSSDWYREFYKSNDIEEMVITSENQIKSYIDIASKKNYSWTN
;
A
#
# COMPACT_ATOMS: atom_id res chain seq x y z
N GLU A 1 1.47 -16.17 -17.60
CA GLU A 1 2.57 -15.18 -17.55
C GLU A 1 2.59 -14.49 -16.20
N ALA A 2 3.78 -14.22 -15.62
CA ALA A 2 3.91 -13.48 -14.38
C ALA A 2 4.10 -11.99 -14.67
N PHE A 3 3.51 -11.14 -13.81
CA PHE A 3 3.63 -9.69 -13.83
C PHE A 3 4.02 -9.19 -12.45
N ASN A 4 4.82 -8.12 -12.41
CA ASN A 4 5.11 -7.37 -11.20
C ASN A 4 4.17 -6.17 -11.13
N PHE A 5 3.66 -5.91 -9.92
CA PHE A 5 2.85 -4.75 -9.61
C PHE A 5 3.48 -4.02 -8.43
N GLY A 6 3.70 -2.74 -8.56
CA GLY A 6 4.37 -1.94 -7.53
C GLY A 6 4.18 -0.44 -7.77
N PRO A 7 4.64 0.39 -6.84
CA PRO A 7 4.52 1.84 -6.97
C PRO A 7 5.36 2.37 -8.14
N ASP A 8 5.05 3.58 -8.56
CA ASP A 8 5.89 4.32 -9.51
C ASP A 8 7.29 4.56 -8.93
N LYS A 9 8.31 4.62 -9.80
CA LYS A 9 9.71 4.88 -9.40
C LYS A 9 9.88 6.16 -8.58
N SER A 10 9.08 7.18 -8.85
CA SER A 10 9.07 8.43 -8.11
C SER A 10 8.48 8.32 -6.70
N SER A 11 7.77 7.24 -6.40
CA SER A 11 7.12 6.98 -5.11
C SER A 11 7.89 5.99 -4.24
N ASN A 12 9.19 5.84 -4.49
CA ASN A 12 10.02 4.91 -3.75
C ASN A 12 10.18 5.35 -2.29
N LYS A 13 9.79 4.49 -1.36
CA LYS A 13 9.77 4.77 0.07
C LYS A 13 10.56 3.71 0.83
N THR A 14 11.20 4.13 1.91
CA THR A 14 11.90 3.22 2.81
C THR A 14 10.92 2.45 3.68
N VAL A 15 11.35 1.30 4.21
CA VAL A 15 10.59 0.55 5.22
C VAL A 15 10.27 1.43 6.43
N LYS A 16 11.21 2.30 6.83
CA LYS A 16 11.00 3.25 7.92
C LYS A 16 9.83 4.19 7.64
N GLU A 17 9.79 4.85 6.46
CA GLU A 17 8.68 5.72 6.08
C GLU A 17 7.34 4.97 6.04
N LEU A 18 7.34 3.71 5.60
CA LEU A 18 6.16 2.85 5.61
C LEU A 18 5.66 2.60 7.03
N ILE A 19 6.55 2.20 7.94
CA ILE A 19 6.19 1.94 9.34
C ILE A 19 5.70 3.23 10.02
N GLU A 20 6.39 4.35 9.80
CA GLU A 20 5.99 5.65 10.34
C GLU A 20 4.59 6.05 9.87
N GLY A 21 4.29 5.91 8.58
CA GLY A 21 2.97 6.19 8.03
C GLY A 21 1.87 5.30 8.63
N LEU A 22 2.12 4.00 8.74
CA LEU A 22 1.19 3.05 9.37
C LEU A 22 0.97 3.37 10.85
N SER A 23 2.05 3.68 11.61
CA SER A 23 1.99 3.97 13.04
C SER A 23 1.12 5.17 13.36
N LEU A 24 1.27 6.27 12.61
CA LEU A 24 0.44 7.46 12.76
C LEU A 24 -1.05 7.15 12.54
N ARG A 25 -1.37 6.33 11.54
CA ARG A 25 -2.75 5.90 11.26
C ARG A 25 -3.28 4.91 12.29
N TRP A 26 -2.40 4.15 12.94
CA TRP A 26 -2.76 3.24 14.03
C TRP A 26 -3.05 3.96 15.34
N GLY A 27 -2.68 5.24 15.45
CA GLY A 27 -2.95 6.09 16.60
C GLY A 27 -1.81 6.16 17.61
N PHE A 28 -0.59 5.80 17.22
CA PHE A 28 0.59 6.05 18.05
C PHE A 28 0.87 7.55 18.09
N ASN A 29 1.00 8.11 19.29
CA ASN A 29 1.38 9.52 19.49
C ASN A 29 2.87 9.73 19.24
N ASP A 30 3.69 8.75 19.58
CA ASP A 30 5.12 8.69 19.29
C ASP A 30 5.39 7.46 18.40
N VAL A 31 5.84 7.72 17.19
CA VAL A 31 6.16 6.67 16.22
C VAL A 31 7.25 5.73 16.72
N SER A 32 8.19 6.22 17.56
CA SER A 32 9.25 5.40 18.14
C SER A 32 8.74 4.28 19.06
N GLU A 33 7.52 4.38 19.56
CA GLU A 33 6.88 3.34 20.37
C GLU A 33 6.35 2.16 19.53
N SER A 34 6.24 2.33 18.21
CA SER A 34 5.64 1.33 17.33
C SER A 34 6.63 0.29 16.79
N TYR A 35 7.92 0.56 16.84
CA TYR A 35 8.97 -0.35 16.36
C TYR A 35 10.29 -0.20 17.10
N SER A 36 11.12 -1.22 17.04
CA SER A 36 12.50 -1.18 17.51
C SER A 36 13.47 -1.49 16.38
N VAL A 37 14.60 -0.80 16.36
CA VAL A 37 15.66 -1.04 15.38
C VAL A 37 16.72 -1.95 16.03
N ASN A 38 16.83 -3.17 15.52
CA ASN A 38 17.93 -4.06 15.87
C ASN A 38 19.08 -3.85 14.88
N GLN A 39 20.18 -3.31 15.37
CA GLN A 39 21.42 -3.25 14.60
C GLN A 39 22.13 -4.61 14.70
N THR A 40 21.80 -5.52 13.79
CA THR A 40 22.61 -6.72 13.58
C THR A 40 23.39 -6.51 12.28
N ASP A 41 24.72 -6.49 12.40
CA ASP A 41 25.65 -6.31 11.26
C ASP A 41 25.63 -7.48 10.25
N GLU A 42 24.77 -8.47 10.44
CA GLU A 42 24.80 -9.73 9.70
C GLU A 42 23.98 -9.75 8.39
N PHE A 43 23.10 -8.77 8.15
CA PHE A 43 22.30 -8.73 6.93
C PHE A 43 22.45 -7.39 6.20
N HIS A 44 23.27 -7.39 5.14
CA HIS A 44 23.18 -6.35 4.13
C HIS A 44 21.86 -6.53 3.38
N GLU A 45 20.81 -5.83 3.81
CA GLU A 45 19.68 -5.60 2.93
C GLU A 45 20.17 -4.80 1.73
N ALA A 46 19.96 -5.34 0.53
CA ALA A 46 20.14 -4.56 -0.68
C ALA A 46 19.32 -3.29 -0.55
N GLY A 47 19.94 -2.11 -0.71
CA GLY A 47 19.21 -0.84 -0.70
C GLY A 47 18.01 -0.92 -1.63
N LEU A 48 17.01 -0.11 -1.42
CA LEU A 48 15.75 0.03 -2.17
C LEU A 48 15.52 -1.01 -3.28
N LEU A 49 14.92 -2.15 -2.94
CA LEU A 49 14.43 -3.12 -3.92
C LEU A 49 13.21 -2.53 -4.61
N GLN A 50 13.30 -2.33 -5.91
CA GLN A 50 12.21 -1.84 -6.72
C GLN A 50 11.77 -2.91 -7.74
N LEU A 51 10.47 -3.17 -7.78
CA LEU A 51 9.90 -4.02 -8.80
C LEU A 51 9.87 -3.30 -10.15
N ASP A 52 10.34 -3.96 -11.20
CA ASP A 52 10.14 -3.47 -12.56
C ASP A 52 8.73 -3.88 -13.04
N CYS A 53 7.86 -2.88 -13.18
CA CYS A 53 6.47 -3.03 -13.61
C CYS A 53 6.27 -2.72 -15.10
N SER A 54 7.34 -2.54 -15.88
CA SER A 54 7.28 -2.19 -17.31
C SER A 54 6.45 -3.18 -18.10
N LYS A 55 6.59 -4.48 -17.82
CA LYS A 55 5.81 -5.53 -18.49
C LYS A 55 4.31 -5.41 -18.24
N ALA A 56 3.89 -5.07 -17.02
CA ALA A 56 2.47 -4.86 -16.71
C ALA A 56 1.92 -3.64 -17.46
N LYS A 57 2.68 -2.56 -17.51
CA LYS A 57 2.33 -1.36 -18.28
C LYS A 57 2.19 -1.65 -19.78
N GLU A 58 3.16 -2.34 -20.37
CA GLU A 58 3.19 -2.58 -21.83
C GLU A 58 2.18 -3.61 -22.30
N LYS A 59 1.93 -4.68 -21.51
CA LYS A 59 1.12 -5.82 -21.93
C LYS A 59 -0.35 -5.74 -21.56
N ILE A 60 -0.65 -5.07 -20.45
CA ILE A 60 -2.02 -4.98 -19.91
C ILE A 60 -2.43 -3.54 -19.55
N ASP A 61 -1.67 -2.54 -19.97
CA ASP A 61 -1.91 -1.10 -19.71
C ASP A 61 -2.11 -0.79 -18.21
N TRP A 62 -1.45 -1.56 -17.34
CA TRP A 62 -1.57 -1.37 -15.91
C TRP A 62 -0.68 -0.21 -15.42
N LEU A 63 -1.27 0.70 -14.65
CA LEU A 63 -0.58 1.80 -13.99
C LEU A 63 -0.90 1.82 -12.48
N PRO A 64 0.06 2.21 -11.62
CA PRO A 64 -0.21 2.34 -10.19
C PRO A 64 -1.23 3.45 -9.94
N ASN A 65 -2.29 3.11 -9.23
CA ASN A 65 -3.41 4.01 -9.01
C ASN A 65 -3.29 4.83 -7.71
N LEU A 66 -2.81 4.21 -6.64
CA LEU A 66 -2.73 4.84 -5.32
C LEU A 66 -1.41 5.60 -5.13
N SER A 67 -1.48 6.79 -4.49
CA SER A 67 -0.31 7.41 -3.90
C SER A 67 0.15 6.63 -2.66
N PHE A 68 1.34 6.96 -2.15
CA PHE A 68 1.84 6.36 -0.91
C PHE A 68 0.87 6.57 0.26
N ASP A 69 0.40 7.79 0.47
CA ASP A 69 -0.54 8.11 1.55
C ASP A 69 -1.89 7.38 1.39
N GLN A 70 -2.39 7.27 0.17
CA GLN A 70 -3.59 6.49 -0.12
C GLN A 70 -3.39 5.01 0.19
N MET A 71 -2.26 4.43 -0.18
CA MET A 71 -1.92 3.04 0.12
C MET A 71 -1.84 2.81 1.63
N ILE A 72 -1.17 3.70 2.38
CA ILE A 72 -1.12 3.67 3.85
C ILE A 72 -2.54 3.70 4.44
N ASN A 73 -3.41 4.59 3.94
CA ASN A 73 -4.78 4.72 4.41
C ASN A 73 -5.58 3.44 4.16
N PHE A 74 -5.57 2.92 2.94
CA PHE A 74 -6.28 1.70 2.58
C PHE A 74 -5.83 0.50 3.43
N SER A 75 -4.52 0.31 3.57
CA SER A 75 -3.96 -0.79 4.36
C SER A 75 -4.30 -0.65 5.83
N SER A 76 -4.09 0.53 6.41
CA SER A 76 -4.37 0.77 7.84
C SER A 76 -5.84 0.59 8.17
N ASP A 77 -6.74 1.15 7.36
CA ASP A 77 -8.18 1.09 7.61
C ASP A 77 -8.68 -0.35 7.52
N TRP A 78 -8.17 -1.14 6.55
CA TRP A 78 -8.52 -2.55 6.41
C TRP A 78 -8.05 -3.38 7.61
N TYR A 79 -6.78 -3.25 8.00
CA TYR A 79 -6.23 -4.01 9.13
C TYR A 79 -6.84 -3.58 10.46
N ARG A 80 -7.12 -2.29 10.67
CA ARG A 80 -7.78 -1.83 11.89
C ARG A 80 -9.19 -2.41 12.01
N GLU A 81 -9.96 -2.47 10.94
CA GLU A 81 -11.27 -3.08 10.95
C GLU A 81 -11.17 -4.59 11.20
N PHE A 82 -10.22 -5.27 10.56
CA PHE A 82 -9.96 -6.70 10.78
C PHE A 82 -9.68 -7.02 12.26
N TYR A 83 -8.83 -6.24 12.92
CA TYR A 83 -8.52 -6.46 14.34
C TYR A 83 -9.61 -6.02 15.31
N LYS A 84 -10.51 -5.14 14.87
CA LYS A 84 -11.60 -4.63 15.70
C LYS A 84 -12.82 -5.56 15.71
N SER A 85 -13.30 -6.00 14.54
CA SER A 85 -14.59 -6.66 14.44
C SER A 85 -14.50 -8.17 14.44
N ASN A 86 -13.46 -8.74 13.88
CA ASN A 86 -13.31 -10.20 13.67
C ASN A 86 -14.51 -10.84 12.92
N ASP A 87 -15.32 -10.02 12.21
CA ASP A 87 -16.52 -10.41 11.47
C ASP A 87 -16.23 -10.43 9.97
N ILE A 88 -16.48 -11.59 9.34
CA ILE A 88 -16.23 -11.79 7.91
C ILE A 88 -17.15 -10.92 7.06
N GLU A 89 -18.41 -10.72 7.44
CA GLU A 89 -19.34 -9.91 6.65
C GLU A 89 -18.93 -8.43 6.65
N GLU A 90 -18.50 -7.89 7.78
CA GLU A 90 -17.96 -6.54 7.89
C GLU A 90 -16.67 -6.38 7.06
N MET A 91 -15.82 -7.40 7.03
CA MET A 91 -14.60 -7.39 6.22
C MET A 91 -14.88 -7.43 4.71
N VAL A 92 -15.91 -8.15 4.29
CA VAL A 92 -16.38 -8.13 2.89
C VAL A 92 -16.86 -6.73 2.51
N ILE A 93 -17.71 -6.11 3.33
CA ILE A 93 -18.21 -4.76 3.11
C ILE A 93 -17.06 -3.74 3.05
N THR A 94 -16.11 -3.84 3.97
CA THR A 94 -14.91 -2.98 4.00
C THR A 94 -14.11 -3.13 2.73
N SER A 95 -13.86 -4.35 2.28
CA SER A 95 -13.12 -4.63 1.04
C SER A 95 -13.85 -4.11 -0.20
N GLU A 96 -15.16 -4.32 -0.30
CA GLU A 96 -15.98 -3.79 -1.40
C GLU A 96 -15.95 -2.25 -1.45
N ASN A 97 -16.04 -1.58 -0.29
CA ASN A 97 -15.96 -0.12 -0.22
C ASN A 97 -14.58 0.38 -0.66
N GLN A 98 -13.51 -0.32 -0.30
CA GLN A 98 -12.17 0.01 -0.77
C GLN A 98 -12.02 -0.19 -2.28
N ILE A 99 -12.58 -1.26 -2.85
CA ILE A 99 -12.60 -1.48 -4.31
C ILE A 99 -13.35 -0.34 -5.01
N LYS A 100 -14.51 0.07 -4.52
CA LYS A 100 -15.26 1.21 -5.08
C LYS A 100 -14.44 2.49 -5.02
N SER A 101 -13.82 2.79 -3.88
CA SER A 101 -12.95 3.96 -3.71
C SER A 101 -11.73 3.91 -4.64
N TYR A 102 -11.15 2.73 -4.85
CA TYR A 102 -10.05 2.53 -5.80
C TYR A 102 -10.47 2.85 -7.24
N ILE A 103 -11.67 2.39 -7.65
CA ILE A 103 -12.26 2.68 -8.97
C ILE A 103 -12.50 4.18 -9.11
N ASP A 104 -13.06 4.86 -8.11
CA ASP A 104 -13.32 6.30 -8.13
C ASP A 104 -12.02 7.12 -8.29
N ILE A 105 -10.94 6.70 -7.61
CA ILE A 105 -9.63 7.33 -7.77
C ILE A 105 -9.11 7.16 -9.20
N ALA A 106 -9.24 5.97 -9.77
CA ALA A 106 -8.81 5.67 -11.13
C ALA A 106 -9.65 6.45 -12.17
N SER A 107 -10.95 6.56 -11.99
CA SER A 107 -11.85 7.33 -12.86
C SER A 107 -11.45 8.80 -12.91
N LYS A 108 -11.08 9.40 -11.76
CA LYS A 108 -10.57 10.78 -11.70
C LYS A 108 -9.25 10.97 -12.43
N LYS A 109 -8.49 9.89 -12.63
CA LYS A 109 -7.25 9.88 -13.43
C LYS A 109 -7.47 9.53 -14.90
N ASN A 110 -8.72 9.30 -15.31
CA ASN A 110 -9.13 8.90 -16.66
C ASN A 110 -8.43 7.62 -17.15
N TYR A 111 -8.27 6.63 -16.29
CA TYR A 111 -7.72 5.35 -16.70
C TYR A 111 -8.70 4.60 -17.63
N SER A 112 -8.18 4.00 -18.70
CA SER A 112 -8.95 3.41 -19.80
C SER A 112 -9.95 2.33 -19.33
N TRP A 113 -9.62 1.59 -18.28
CA TRP A 113 -10.46 0.53 -17.74
C TRP A 113 -11.63 1.00 -16.86
N THR A 114 -11.74 2.31 -16.59
CA THR A 114 -12.82 2.89 -15.78
C THR A 114 -13.99 3.45 -16.60
N ASN A 115 -13.91 3.37 -17.93
CA ASN A 115 -14.92 3.87 -18.86
C ASN A 115 -15.91 2.78 -19.26
#